data_74017a9568a24dfffadb669f1437e3fb
#
_entry.id   74017a9568a24dfffadb669f1437e3fb
#
_cell.length_a   1.000
_cell.length_b   1.000
_cell.length_c   1.000
_cell.angle_alpha   90.00
_cell.angle_beta   90.00
_cell.angle_gamma   90.00
#
_symmetry.space_group_name_H-M   'P 1'
#
loop_
_entity.id
_entity.type
_entity.pdbx_description
1 polymer ?
#
loop_
_entity_poly.entity_id
_entity_poly.type
_entity_poly.pdbx_seq_one_letter_code
_entity_poly.pdbx_strand_id
1 'polypeptide(L)'
;MASATRPATVRERVAESDRSVGRLLLVAAGALFWGWLAVSWVNRWLGGVLVPVGQPLVPPAAVEATLAGIPVLAAYAADAGFVVEMTPDLARGTWLTVVITGVSLALGFVIAVPLAVTRVYGRFSAWVSLAYTELLRGTPLLAQLFVLYYGLNLASYVPDAVSGVFAREVVWVAILGFTLNGAAYQAEYIRGALESVEEGQITAGRAIGLSKLETIYHVVLPQGLRYAIPSWTNEFVYLIKYSSLAGFITVPELYYRADQIAAETFRYTLIFLVTGVMYLALVLTASKLMVRVEERVAIPGLGAEREE
;
A
#
# COMPACT_ATOMS: atom_id res chain seq x y z
N MET A 1 -6.58 49.11 10.26
CA MET A 1 -5.61 48.72 11.28
C MET A 1 -4.73 47.64 10.66
N ALA A 2 -3.48 47.96 10.36
CA ALA A 2 -2.54 47.01 9.78
C ALA A 2 -2.00 46.11 10.90
N SER A 3 -2.22 44.81 10.81
CA SER A 3 -1.66 43.80 11.69
C SER A 3 -0.15 43.77 11.45
N ALA A 4 0.63 44.31 12.37
CA ALA A 4 2.09 44.18 12.34
C ALA A 4 2.47 42.72 12.66
N THR A 5 2.88 41.99 11.65
CA THR A 5 3.49 40.63 11.81
C THR A 5 4.75 40.78 12.66
N ARG A 6 4.75 40.19 13.86
CA ARG A 6 5.96 40.12 14.70
C ARG A 6 7.07 39.37 13.94
N PRO A 7 8.30 39.91 13.91
CA PRO A 7 9.42 39.21 13.28
C PRO A 7 9.72 37.93 14.06
N ALA A 8 9.80 36.79 13.34
CA ALA A 8 10.10 35.49 13.92
C ALA A 8 11.42 35.51 14.71
N THR A 9 11.41 34.93 15.89
CA THR A 9 12.58 34.85 16.77
C THR A 9 13.68 33.95 16.13
N VAL A 10 14.95 34.14 16.52
CA VAL A 10 16.06 33.31 16.00
C VAL A 10 15.82 31.81 16.22
N ARG A 11 15.18 31.44 17.35
CA ARG A 11 14.80 30.04 17.62
C ARG A 11 13.74 29.52 16.65
N GLU A 12 12.76 30.33 16.25
CA GLU A 12 11.74 29.95 15.27
C GLU A 12 12.35 29.77 13.89
N ARG A 13 13.26 30.63 13.46
CA ARG A 13 13.98 30.46 12.18
C ARG A 13 14.90 29.27 12.14
N VAL A 14 15.57 28.94 13.23
CA VAL A 14 16.40 27.72 13.33
C VAL A 14 15.53 26.47 13.27
N ALA A 15 14.41 26.43 14.02
CA ALA A 15 13.47 25.33 13.99
C ALA A 15 12.79 25.14 12.60
N GLU A 16 12.52 26.25 11.92
CA GLU A 16 11.95 26.21 10.56
C GLU A 16 12.98 25.77 9.51
N SER A 17 14.26 26.15 9.67
CA SER A 17 15.38 25.68 8.87
C SER A 17 15.63 24.19 9.06
N ASP A 18 15.65 23.69 10.31
CA ASP A 18 15.84 22.26 10.60
C ASP A 18 14.70 21.39 10.05
N ARG A 19 13.44 21.90 10.13
CA ARG A 19 12.29 21.22 9.50
C ARG A 19 12.40 21.17 7.98
N SER A 20 12.92 22.22 7.35
CA SER A 20 13.11 22.26 5.90
C SER A 20 14.21 21.32 5.42
N VAL A 21 15.33 21.25 6.14
CA VAL A 21 16.43 20.31 5.85
C VAL A 21 15.99 18.85 6.04
N GLY A 22 15.32 18.54 7.15
CA GLY A 22 14.78 17.20 7.40
C GLY A 22 13.79 16.75 6.31
N ARG A 23 12.92 17.67 5.85
CA ARG A 23 12.00 17.42 4.75
C ARG A 23 12.73 17.14 3.43
N LEU A 24 13.77 17.90 3.12
CA LEU A 24 14.59 17.71 1.92
C LEU A 24 15.31 16.35 1.95
N LEU A 25 15.90 15.97 3.08
CA LEU A 25 16.55 14.68 3.25
C LEU A 25 15.59 13.50 3.07
N LEU A 26 14.38 13.59 3.63
CA LEU A 26 13.33 12.57 3.45
C LEU A 26 12.86 12.46 1.99
N VAL A 27 12.73 13.58 1.28
CA VAL A 27 12.37 13.59 -0.14
C VAL A 27 13.50 12.98 -0.98
N ALA A 28 14.75 13.36 -0.70
CA ALA A 28 15.92 12.81 -1.39
C ALA A 28 16.06 11.29 -1.16
N ALA A 29 15.94 10.84 0.10
CA ALA A 29 15.97 9.41 0.43
C ALA A 29 14.85 8.63 -0.28
N GLY A 30 13.62 9.17 -0.31
CA GLY A 30 12.52 8.58 -1.04
C GLY A 30 12.77 8.52 -2.56
N ALA A 31 13.33 9.58 -3.14
CA ALA A 31 13.67 9.62 -4.56
C ALA A 31 14.79 8.61 -4.91
N LEU A 32 15.79 8.47 -4.05
CA LEU A 32 16.85 7.47 -4.21
C LEU A 32 16.31 6.05 -4.10
N PHE A 33 15.45 5.78 -3.12
CA PHE A 33 14.81 4.48 -2.93
C PHE A 33 13.98 4.07 -4.16
N TRP A 34 13.09 4.94 -4.62
CA TRP A 34 12.24 4.65 -5.77
C TRP A 34 13.01 4.63 -7.09
N GLY A 35 14.03 5.50 -7.23
CA GLY A 35 14.95 5.49 -8.37
C GLY A 35 15.70 4.16 -8.47
N TRP A 36 16.26 3.68 -7.35
CA TRP A 36 16.92 2.38 -7.26
C TRP A 36 15.96 1.23 -7.61
N LEU A 37 14.76 1.20 -7.04
CA LEU A 37 13.76 0.18 -7.35
C LEU A 37 13.37 0.19 -8.83
N ALA A 38 13.06 1.37 -9.39
CA ALA A 38 12.68 1.52 -10.79
C ALA A 38 13.78 1.02 -11.73
N VAL A 39 15.03 1.42 -11.49
CA VAL A 39 16.17 0.96 -12.29
C VAL A 39 16.35 -0.55 -12.14
N SER A 40 16.24 -1.11 -10.94
CA SER A 40 16.36 -2.56 -10.69
C SER A 40 15.28 -3.36 -11.43
N TRP A 41 14.02 -2.88 -11.40
CA TRP A 41 12.90 -3.54 -12.08
C TRP A 41 13.00 -3.44 -13.60
N VAL A 42 13.30 -2.24 -14.12
CA VAL A 42 13.47 -2.00 -15.57
C VAL A 42 14.63 -2.84 -16.10
N ASN A 43 15.80 -2.82 -15.41
CA ASN A 43 16.94 -3.65 -15.79
C ASN A 43 16.56 -5.14 -15.90
N ARG A 44 15.79 -5.64 -14.93
CA ARG A 44 15.31 -7.01 -14.93
C ARG A 44 14.37 -7.30 -16.11
N TRP A 45 13.40 -6.43 -16.39
CA TRP A 45 12.45 -6.62 -17.49
C TRP A 45 13.12 -6.55 -18.86
N LEU A 46 14.16 -5.76 -18.97
CA LEU A 46 14.98 -5.67 -20.19
C LEU A 46 16.03 -6.78 -20.31
N GLY A 47 15.98 -7.80 -19.42
CA GLY A 47 16.90 -8.94 -19.49
C GLY A 47 18.31 -8.67 -19.01
N GLY A 48 18.55 -7.61 -18.20
CA GLY A 48 19.85 -7.32 -17.61
C GLY A 48 20.77 -6.46 -18.49
N VAL A 49 20.23 -5.41 -19.08
CA VAL A 49 20.98 -4.49 -19.98
C VAL A 49 22.06 -3.70 -19.24
N LEU A 50 21.81 -3.26 -18.00
CA LEU A 50 22.76 -2.49 -17.20
C LEU A 50 23.73 -3.41 -16.43
N VAL A 51 23.17 -4.40 -15.73
CA VAL A 51 23.89 -5.44 -15.00
C VAL A 51 23.17 -6.77 -15.22
N PRO A 52 23.86 -7.93 -15.17
CA PRO A 52 23.21 -9.22 -15.30
C PRO A 52 22.07 -9.39 -14.30
N VAL A 53 20.98 -10.07 -14.72
CA VAL A 53 19.81 -10.28 -13.87
C VAL A 53 20.19 -11.03 -12.60
N GLY A 54 19.85 -10.47 -11.45
CA GLY A 54 20.21 -11.02 -10.14
C GLY A 54 21.48 -10.46 -9.52
N GLN A 55 22.18 -9.58 -10.23
CA GLN A 55 23.31 -8.85 -9.66
C GLN A 55 22.90 -7.45 -9.16
N PRO A 56 23.56 -6.93 -8.10
CA PRO A 56 23.31 -5.58 -7.60
C PRO A 56 23.80 -4.52 -8.61
N LEU A 57 23.11 -3.37 -8.63
CA LEU A 57 23.44 -2.24 -9.51
C LEU A 57 24.81 -1.61 -9.19
N VAL A 58 25.26 -1.75 -7.94
CA VAL A 58 26.54 -1.28 -7.44
C VAL A 58 27.35 -2.49 -6.95
N PRO A 59 28.62 -2.65 -7.30
CA PRO A 59 29.43 -3.75 -6.79
C PRO A 59 29.57 -3.69 -5.26
N PRO A 60 29.26 -4.76 -4.51
CA PRO A 60 29.39 -4.79 -3.05
C PRO A 60 30.77 -4.40 -2.56
N ALA A 61 31.82 -4.92 -3.20
CA ALA A 61 33.20 -4.62 -2.87
C ALA A 61 33.56 -3.12 -2.99
N ALA A 62 32.93 -2.39 -3.91
CA ALA A 62 33.13 -0.95 -4.04
C ALA A 62 32.54 -0.18 -2.85
N VAL A 63 31.39 -0.62 -2.36
CA VAL A 63 30.74 -0.05 -1.16
C VAL A 63 31.56 -0.36 0.09
N GLU A 64 32.01 -1.59 0.25
CA GLU A 64 32.89 -2.02 1.35
C GLU A 64 34.17 -1.20 1.37
N ALA A 65 34.88 -1.10 0.25
CA ALA A 65 36.13 -0.34 0.16
C ALA A 65 35.94 1.15 0.48
N THR A 66 34.85 1.74 0.00
CA THR A 66 34.52 3.14 0.26
C THR A 66 34.26 3.41 1.72
N LEU A 67 33.45 2.57 2.37
CA LEU A 67 33.10 2.71 3.80
C LEU A 67 34.25 2.36 4.71
N ALA A 68 35.08 1.36 4.37
CA ALA A 68 36.29 1.00 5.11
C ALA A 68 37.31 2.13 5.14
N GLY A 69 37.35 2.99 4.13
CA GLY A 69 38.17 4.20 4.09
C GLY A 69 37.73 5.33 5.03
N ILE A 70 36.52 5.24 5.60
CA ILE A 70 35.97 6.24 6.52
C ILE A 70 36.00 5.68 7.95
N PRO A 71 36.85 6.20 8.88
CA PRO A 71 37.08 5.57 10.18
C PRO A 71 35.81 5.29 11.00
N VAL A 72 34.82 6.20 10.96
CA VAL A 72 33.54 6.05 11.70
C VAL A 72 32.64 4.97 11.08
N LEU A 73 32.77 4.68 9.79
CA LEU A 73 31.92 3.75 9.05
C LEU A 73 32.60 2.40 8.76
N ALA A 74 33.90 2.29 9.02
CA ALA A 74 34.70 1.09 8.71
C ALA A 74 34.13 -0.18 9.38
N ALA A 75 33.60 -0.07 10.59
CA ALA A 75 32.99 -1.19 11.30
C ALA A 75 31.71 -1.75 10.61
N TYR A 76 31.06 -0.95 9.79
CA TYR A 76 29.82 -1.32 9.09
C TYR A 76 30.04 -1.65 7.61
N ALA A 77 31.27 -1.58 7.12
CA ALA A 77 31.59 -1.75 5.70
C ALA A 77 31.14 -3.11 5.15
N ALA A 78 31.47 -4.20 5.86
CA ALA A 78 31.10 -5.56 5.48
C ALA A 78 29.57 -5.79 5.52
N ASP A 79 28.87 -5.20 6.48
CA ASP A 79 27.41 -5.28 6.56
C ASP A 79 26.75 -4.51 5.42
N ALA A 80 27.29 -3.35 5.05
CA ALA A 80 26.80 -2.57 3.93
C ALA A 80 27.02 -3.29 2.59
N GLY A 81 28.19 -3.90 2.38
CA GLY A 81 28.47 -4.72 1.21
C GLY A 81 27.48 -5.89 1.09
N PHE A 82 27.25 -6.61 2.20
CA PHE A 82 26.29 -7.69 2.24
C PHE A 82 24.86 -7.22 1.92
N VAL A 83 24.42 -6.08 2.48
CA VAL A 83 23.10 -5.51 2.16
C VAL A 83 22.99 -5.22 0.67
N VAL A 84 24.03 -4.62 0.07
CA VAL A 84 24.05 -4.32 -1.38
C VAL A 84 23.97 -5.60 -2.20
N GLU A 85 24.66 -6.67 -1.80
CA GLU A 85 24.58 -7.97 -2.46
C GLU A 85 23.15 -8.53 -2.49
N MET A 86 22.37 -8.35 -1.43
CA MET A 86 20.99 -8.84 -1.31
C MET A 86 19.94 -7.94 -1.98
N THR A 87 20.33 -6.74 -2.44
CA THR A 87 19.39 -5.76 -3.05
C THR A 87 18.59 -6.29 -4.24
N PRO A 88 19.09 -7.17 -5.14
CA PRO A 88 18.28 -7.69 -6.24
C PRO A 88 17.10 -8.55 -5.77
N ASP A 89 17.30 -9.38 -4.76
CA ASP A 89 16.24 -10.24 -4.23
C ASP A 89 15.21 -9.43 -3.43
N LEU A 90 15.65 -8.48 -2.63
CA LEU A 90 14.76 -7.56 -1.92
C LEU A 90 13.94 -6.70 -2.88
N ALA A 91 14.54 -6.19 -3.98
CA ALA A 91 13.83 -5.45 -5.01
C ALA A 91 12.77 -6.30 -5.72
N ARG A 92 13.04 -7.58 -5.94
CA ARG A 92 12.07 -8.55 -6.50
C ARG A 92 10.90 -8.77 -5.56
N GLY A 93 11.18 -8.97 -4.27
CA GLY A 93 10.13 -9.10 -3.24
C GLY A 93 9.28 -7.85 -3.16
N THR A 94 9.91 -6.67 -3.15
CA THR A 94 9.21 -5.37 -3.12
C THR A 94 8.28 -5.19 -4.32
N TRP A 95 8.68 -5.62 -5.52
CA TRP A 95 7.80 -5.61 -6.69
C TRP A 95 6.50 -6.37 -6.45
N LEU A 96 6.59 -7.61 -5.94
CA LEU A 96 5.40 -8.40 -5.65
C LEU A 96 4.55 -7.80 -4.52
N THR A 97 5.16 -7.25 -3.48
CA THR A 97 4.45 -6.49 -2.44
C THR A 97 3.61 -5.38 -3.07
N VAL A 98 4.20 -4.55 -3.94
CA VAL A 98 3.50 -3.43 -4.61
C VAL A 98 2.39 -3.95 -5.53
N VAL A 99 2.65 -4.99 -6.31
CA VAL A 99 1.65 -5.58 -7.22
C VAL A 99 0.48 -6.18 -6.46
N ILE A 100 0.74 -7.03 -5.46
CA ILE A 100 -0.32 -7.67 -4.67
C ILE A 100 -1.20 -6.61 -4.02
N THR A 101 -0.59 -5.62 -3.34
CA THR A 101 -1.35 -4.59 -2.63
C THR A 101 -2.13 -3.68 -3.58
N GLY A 102 -1.52 -3.23 -4.67
CA GLY A 102 -2.18 -2.35 -5.64
C GLY A 102 -3.33 -3.04 -6.39
N VAL A 103 -3.10 -4.26 -6.87
CA VAL A 103 -4.13 -5.04 -7.58
C VAL A 103 -5.27 -5.41 -6.64
N SER A 104 -4.97 -5.88 -5.43
CA SER A 104 -6.00 -6.26 -4.46
C SER A 104 -6.81 -5.07 -3.98
N LEU A 105 -6.19 -3.88 -3.79
CA LEU A 105 -6.90 -2.65 -3.46
C LEU A 105 -7.90 -2.28 -4.56
N ALA A 106 -7.45 -2.31 -5.82
CA ALA A 106 -8.29 -1.95 -6.96
C ALA A 106 -9.46 -2.94 -7.19
N LEU A 107 -9.18 -4.24 -7.17
CA LEU A 107 -10.20 -5.27 -7.31
C LEU A 107 -11.16 -5.28 -6.10
N GLY A 108 -10.62 -5.07 -4.90
CA GLY A 108 -11.39 -4.92 -3.68
C GLY A 108 -12.39 -3.77 -3.77
N PHE A 109 -11.98 -2.63 -4.32
CA PHE A 109 -12.85 -1.48 -4.54
C PHE A 109 -14.03 -1.80 -5.49
N VAL A 110 -13.74 -2.50 -6.59
CA VAL A 110 -14.80 -2.91 -7.54
C VAL A 110 -15.87 -3.79 -6.88
N ILE A 111 -15.47 -4.65 -5.95
CA ILE A 111 -16.39 -5.51 -5.18
C ILE A 111 -17.06 -4.72 -4.04
N ALA A 112 -16.32 -3.83 -3.37
CA ALA A 112 -16.78 -3.09 -2.21
C ALA A 112 -17.92 -2.11 -2.52
N VAL A 113 -17.87 -1.42 -3.67
CA VAL A 113 -18.90 -0.45 -4.05
C VAL A 113 -20.30 -1.08 -4.13
N PRO A 114 -20.55 -2.15 -4.91
CA PRO A 114 -21.86 -2.79 -4.94
C PRO A 114 -22.26 -3.39 -3.59
N LEU A 115 -21.33 -3.93 -2.81
CA LEU A 115 -21.60 -4.42 -1.45
C LEU A 115 -22.09 -3.29 -0.54
N ALA A 116 -21.43 -2.13 -0.54
CA ALA A 116 -21.84 -0.97 0.26
C ALA A 116 -23.21 -0.43 -0.17
N VAL A 117 -23.42 -0.25 -1.47
CA VAL A 117 -24.70 0.24 -2.01
C VAL A 117 -25.84 -0.71 -1.66
N THR A 118 -25.65 -2.01 -1.84
CA THR A 118 -26.68 -3.00 -1.50
C THR A 118 -26.90 -3.13 -0.01
N ARG A 119 -25.88 -2.86 0.80
CA ARG A 119 -25.98 -2.83 2.27
C ARG A 119 -26.88 -1.69 2.76
N VAL A 120 -26.73 -0.50 2.17
CA VAL A 120 -27.51 0.70 2.59
C VAL A 120 -28.90 0.73 1.96
N TYR A 121 -29.03 0.38 0.68
CA TYR A 121 -30.27 0.62 -0.08
C TYR A 121 -31.03 -0.65 -0.47
N GLY A 122 -30.42 -1.83 -0.29
CA GLY A 122 -31.04 -3.13 -0.59
C GLY A 122 -31.91 -3.64 0.56
N ARG A 123 -32.70 -4.68 0.27
CA ARG A 123 -33.51 -5.42 1.28
C ARG A 123 -32.84 -6.76 1.58
N PHE A 124 -33.04 -7.74 0.70
CA PHE A 124 -32.42 -9.07 0.83
C PHE A 124 -30.89 -9.01 0.58
N SER A 125 -30.45 -8.27 -0.44
CA SER A 125 -29.03 -8.07 -0.75
C SER A 125 -28.24 -7.43 0.40
N ALA A 126 -28.89 -6.65 1.28
CA ALA A 126 -28.25 -6.11 2.48
C ALA A 126 -27.78 -7.20 3.45
N TRP A 127 -28.55 -8.29 3.60
CA TRP A 127 -28.15 -9.43 4.44
C TRP A 127 -26.99 -10.22 3.84
N VAL A 128 -26.96 -10.38 2.52
CA VAL A 128 -25.83 -11.03 1.82
C VAL A 128 -24.57 -10.21 1.99
N SER A 129 -24.65 -8.88 1.78
CA SER A 129 -23.52 -7.97 2.01
C SER A 129 -23.05 -8.01 3.47
N LEU A 130 -23.99 -8.00 4.43
CA LEU A 130 -23.65 -8.13 5.86
C LEU A 130 -22.92 -9.43 6.14
N ALA A 131 -23.46 -10.56 5.69
CA ALA A 131 -22.85 -11.86 5.94
C ALA A 131 -21.43 -11.94 5.37
N TYR A 132 -21.20 -11.39 4.17
CA TYR A 132 -19.88 -11.31 3.55
C TYR A 132 -18.91 -10.46 4.39
N THR A 133 -19.32 -9.23 4.75
CA THR A 133 -18.45 -8.29 5.48
C THR A 133 -18.13 -8.80 6.88
N GLU A 134 -19.12 -9.31 7.61
CA GLU A 134 -18.91 -9.85 8.97
C GLU A 134 -18.04 -11.12 8.96
N LEU A 135 -18.23 -12.02 7.99
CA LEU A 135 -17.41 -13.22 7.87
C LEU A 135 -15.93 -12.88 7.64
N LEU A 136 -15.66 -12.01 6.66
CA LEU A 136 -14.27 -11.73 6.27
C LEU A 136 -13.57 -10.76 7.23
N ARG A 137 -14.30 -9.83 7.83
CA ARG A 137 -13.74 -8.93 8.86
C ARG A 137 -13.64 -9.61 10.23
N GLY A 138 -14.52 -10.56 10.51
CA GLY A 138 -14.55 -11.33 11.75
C GLY A 138 -13.53 -12.48 11.82
N THR A 139 -12.84 -12.78 10.73
CA THR A 139 -11.84 -13.87 10.69
C THR A 139 -10.44 -13.33 10.35
N PRO A 140 -9.36 -13.91 10.93
CA PRO A 140 -7.99 -13.46 10.64
C PRO A 140 -7.63 -13.67 9.16
N LEU A 141 -7.07 -12.64 8.51
CA LEU A 141 -6.63 -12.72 7.11
C LEU A 141 -5.67 -13.89 6.85
N LEU A 142 -4.74 -14.15 7.77
CA LEU A 142 -3.83 -15.30 7.63
C LEU A 142 -4.58 -16.64 7.58
N ALA A 143 -5.63 -16.81 8.39
CA ALA A 143 -6.46 -18.01 8.35
C ALA A 143 -7.21 -18.12 7.01
N GLN A 144 -7.70 -17.01 6.47
CA GLN A 144 -8.32 -16.98 5.14
C GLN A 144 -7.33 -17.42 4.05
N LEU A 145 -6.09 -16.90 4.07
CA LEU A 145 -5.03 -17.30 3.14
C LEU A 145 -4.71 -18.79 3.26
N PHE A 146 -4.65 -19.35 4.47
CA PHE A 146 -4.41 -20.77 4.70
C PHE A 146 -5.56 -21.63 4.16
N VAL A 147 -6.80 -21.24 4.36
CA VAL A 147 -7.96 -21.94 3.78
C VAL A 147 -7.90 -21.93 2.26
N LEU A 148 -7.62 -20.78 1.64
CA LEU A 148 -7.56 -20.65 0.18
C LEU A 148 -6.40 -21.47 -0.41
N TYR A 149 -5.24 -21.46 0.23
CA TYR A 149 -4.04 -22.13 -0.30
C TYR A 149 -3.94 -23.59 0.10
N TYR A 150 -3.98 -23.91 1.40
CA TYR A 150 -3.83 -25.28 1.88
C TYR A 150 -5.15 -26.06 1.93
N GLY A 151 -6.26 -25.39 2.28
CA GLY A 151 -7.56 -26.04 2.41
C GLY A 151 -8.21 -26.32 1.06
N LEU A 152 -8.31 -25.31 0.22
CA LEU A 152 -8.96 -25.40 -1.10
C LEU A 152 -7.96 -25.64 -2.25
N ASN A 153 -6.66 -25.56 -1.99
CA ASN A 153 -5.58 -25.72 -2.97
C ASN A 153 -5.80 -24.91 -4.26
N LEU A 154 -6.22 -23.64 -4.12
CA LEU A 154 -6.61 -22.81 -5.26
C LEU A 154 -5.47 -22.52 -6.25
N ALA A 155 -4.22 -22.67 -5.83
CA ALA A 155 -3.07 -22.53 -6.72
C ALA A 155 -3.11 -23.53 -7.89
N SER A 156 -3.66 -24.74 -7.68
CA SER A 156 -3.78 -25.76 -8.72
C SER A 156 -4.89 -25.48 -9.76
N TYR A 157 -5.76 -24.52 -9.49
CA TYR A 157 -6.86 -24.13 -10.37
C TYR A 157 -6.60 -22.82 -11.14
N VAL A 158 -5.39 -22.25 -11.03
CA VAL A 158 -5.03 -21.04 -11.77
C VAL A 158 -5.04 -21.38 -13.28
N PRO A 159 -5.82 -20.65 -14.11
CA PRO A 159 -5.92 -20.95 -15.52
C PRO A 159 -4.58 -20.74 -16.27
N ASP A 160 -4.27 -21.61 -17.23
CA ASP A 160 -3.07 -21.54 -18.07
C ASP A 160 -2.86 -20.16 -18.71
N ALA A 161 -3.95 -19.49 -19.08
CA ALA A 161 -3.92 -18.17 -19.68
C ALA A 161 -3.24 -17.10 -18.80
N VAL A 162 -3.21 -17.28 -17.47
CA VAL A 162 -2.63 -16.35 -16.51
C VAL A 162 -1.52 -16.95 -15.65
N SER A 163 -1.27 -18.27 -15.72
CA SER A 163 -0.27 -18.97 -14.91
C SER A 163 1.15 -18.42 -15.13
N GLY A 164 1.48 -18.02 -16.35
CA GLY A 164 2.80 -17.47 -16.72
C GLY A 164 3.03 -16.01 -16.34
N VAL A 165 2.01 -15.28 -15.83
CA VAL A 165 2.16 -13.85 -15.46
C VAL A 165 3.08 -13.69 -14.24
N PHE A 166 2.97 -14.59 -13.27
CA PHE A 166 3.85 -14.64 -12.11
C PHE A 166 4.69 -15.93 -12.11
N ALA A 167 5.86 -15.86 -11.49
CA ALA A 167 6.74 -17.02 -11.37
C ALA A 167 6.14 -18.17 -10.53
N ARG A 168 5.09 -17.91 -9.77
CA ARG A 168 4.36 -18.89 -8.94
C ARG A 168 2.87 -18.58 -8.92
N GLU A 169 2.04 -19.57 -9.08
CA GLU A 169 0.57 -19.49 -9.10
C GLU A 169 -0.01 -19.02 -7.76
N VAL A 170 0.71 -19.28 -6.65
CA VAL A 170 0.31 -18.84 -5.31
C VAL A 170 0.13 -17.31 -5.18
N VAL A 171 0.77 -16.53 -6.05
CA VAL A 171 0.58 -15.07 -6.10
C VAL A 171 -0.88 -14.71 -6.40
N TRP A 172 -1.54 -15.46 -7.28
CA TRP A 172 -2.96 -15.28 -7.58
C TRP A 172 -3.86 -15.59 -6.38
N VAL A 173 -3.49 -16.61 -5.60
CA VAL A 173 -4.20 -16.96 -4.35
C VAL A 173 -4.08 -15.84 -3.33
N ALA A 174 -2.89 -15.24 -3.20
CA ALA A 174 -2.69 -14.08 -2.35
C ALA A 174 -3.52 -12.88 -2.83
N ILE A 175 -3.46 -12.54 -4.12
CA ILE A 175 -4.28 -11.45 -4.69
C ILE A 175 -5.76 -11.69 -4.41
N LEU A 176 -6.26 -12.91 -4.60
CA LEU A 176 -7.65 -13.25 -4.29
C LEU A 176 -7.97 -13.04 -2.80
N GLY A 177 -7.16 -13.58 -1.89
CA GLY A 177 -7.38 -13.48 -0.45
C GLY A 177 -7.37 -12.02 0.03
N PHE A 178 -6.38 -11.24 -0.41
CA PHE A 178 -6.32 -9.80 -0.10
C PHE A 178 -7.47 -9.01 -0.73
N THR A 179 -7.90 -9.37 -1.95
CA THR A 179 -9.04 -8.76 -2.61
C THR A 179 -10.34 -9.01 -1.83
N LEU A 180 -10.60 -10.26 -1.47
CA LEU A 180 -11.82 -10.62 -0.73
C LEU A 180 -11.85 -9.95 0.65
N ASN A 181 -10.76 -10.02 1.39
CA ASN A 181 -10.65 -9.40 2.70
C ASN A 181 -10.74 -7.86 2.61
N GLY A 182 -9.93 -7.23 1.74
CA GLY A 182 -9.92 -5.79 1.54
C GLY A 182 -11.27 -5.26 1.04
N ALA A 183 -11.98 -6.01 0.19
CA ALA A 183 -13.33 -5.63 -0.25
C ALA A 183 -14.32 -5.53 0.92
N ALA A 184 -14.21 -6.39 1.93
CA ALA A 184 -15.07 -6.34 3.10
C ALA A 184 -14.83 -5.09 3.95
N TYR A 185 -13.57 -4.71 4.16
CA TYR A 185 -13.22 -3.47 4.87
C TYR A 185 -13.61 -2.23 4.07
N GLN A 186 -13.27 -2.18 2.77
CA GLN A 186 -13.62 -1.08 1.89
C GLN A 186 -15.14 -0.89 1.80
N ALA A 187 -15.92 -1.99 1.76
CA ALA A 187 -17.39 -1.92 1.74
C ALA A 187 -17.95 -1.23 3.00
N GLU A 188 -17.38 -1.49 4.18
CA GLU A 188 -17.80 -0.83 5.41
C GLU A 188 -17.42 0.65 5.45
N TYR A 189 -16.24 1.02 4.93
CA TYR A 189 -15.85 2.42 4.81
C TYR A 189 -16.77 3.19 3.86
N ILE A 190 -17.07 2.60 2.70
CA ILE A 190 -17.99 3.20 1.72
C ILE A 190 -19.41 3.24 2.30
N ARG A 191 -19.87 2.21 3.01
CA ARG A 191 -21.18 2.19 3.67
C ARG A 191 -21.32 3.37 4.65
N GLY A 192 -20.36 3.54 5.57
CA GLY A 192 -20.38 4.65 6.52
C GLY A 192 -20.38 6.02 5.84
N ALA A 193 -19.64 6.13 4.75
CA ALA A 193 -19.61 7.34 3.94
C ALA A 193 -20.94 7.59 3.19
N LEU A 194 -21.61 6.55 2.67
CA LEU A 194 -22.92 6.69 2.04
C LEU A 194 -24.00 7.10 3.04
N GLU A 195 -23.95 6.58 4.27
CA GLU A 195 -24.86 6.94 5.35
C GLU A 195 -24.64 8.38 5.86
N SER A 196 -23.48 8.96 5.67
CA SER A 196 -23.20 10.37 6.02
C SER A 196 -23.72 11.38 5.00
N VAL A 197 -24.16 10.94 3.81
CA VAL A 197 -24.79 11.82 2.82
C VAL A 197 -26.19 12.19 3.30
N GLU A 198 -26.49 13.51 3.31
CA GLU A 198 -27.78 14.03 3.79
C GLU A 198 -28.97 13.41 3.03
N GLU A 199 -30.01 12.97 3.76
CA GLU A 199 -31.25 12.42 3.17
C GLU A 199 -31.95 13.41 2.22
N GLY A 200 -31.74 14.71 2.43
CA GLY A 200 -32.18 15.78 1.55
C GLY A 200 -31.72 15.63 0.11
N GLN A 201 -30.52 15.04 -0.12
CA GLN A 201 -29.99 14.80 -1.46
C GLN A 201 -30.83 13.75 -2.22
N ILE A 202 -31.34 12.73 -1.54
CA ILE A 202 -32.23 11.73 -2.15
C ILE A 202 -33.57 12.37 -2.49
N THR A 203 -34.13 13.17 -1.58
CA THR A 203 -35.39 13.87 -1.79
C THR A 203 -35.30 14.88 -2.92
N ALA A 204 -34.24 15.66 -2.99
CA ALA A 204 -33.98 16.63 -4.05
C ALA A 204 -33.84 15.95 -5.43
N GLY A 205 -33.06 14.86 -5.53
CA GLY A 205 -32.95 14.09 -6.76
C GLY A 205 -34.26 13.58 -7.28
N ARG A 206 -35.12 13.10 -6.36
CA ARG A 206 -36.46 12.62 -6.74
C ARG A 206 -37.40 13.76 -7.13
N ALA A 207 -37.28 14.93 -6.52
CA ALA A 207 -38.10 16.10 -6.85
C ALA A 207 -37.87 16.61 -8.30
N ILE A 208 -36.66 16.40 -8.85
CA ILE A 208 -36.33 16.72 -10.24
C ILE A 208 -36.60 15.54 -11.21
N GLY A 209 -37.27 14.47 -10.76
CA GLY A 209 -37.74 13.37 -11.59
C GLY A 209 -36.79 12.17 -11.69
N LEU A 210 -35.67 12.13 -10.97
CA LEU A 210 -34.81 10.96 -10.95
C LEU A 210 -35.47 9.79 -10.20
N SER A 211 -35.31 8.59 -10.71
CA SER A 211 -35.65 7.37 -9.96
C SER A 211 -34.71 7.18 -8.74
N LYS A 212 -35.07 6.29 -7.81
CA LYS A 212 -34.24 6.01 -6.64
C LYS A 212 -32.83 5.56 -7.05
N LEU A 213 -32.70 4.68 -8.04
CA LEU A 213 -31.41 4.17 -8.50
C LEU A 213 -30.57 5.25 -9.19
N GLU A 214 -31.20 6.08 -10.02
CA GLU A 214 -30.50 7.20 -10.67
C GLU A 214 -30.04 8.22 -9.64
N THR A 215 -30.84 8.52 -8.63
CA THR A 215 -30.44 9.41 -7.51
C THR A 215 -29.24 8.83 -6.75
N ILE A 216 -29.27 7.53 -6.43
CA ILE A 216 -28.14 6.87 -5.76
C ILE A 216 -26.90 6.95 -6.65
N TYR A 217 -26.99 6.60 -7.92
CA TYR A 217 -25.85 6.52 -8.82
C TYR A 217 -25.25 7.89 -9.18
N HIS A 218 -26.10 8.88 -9.48
CA HIS A 218 -25.64 10.19 -9.97
C HIS A 218 -25.43 11.24 -8.88
N VAL A 219 -26.05 11.09 -7.70
CA VAL A 219 -26.01 12.11 -6.63
C VAL A 219 -25.29 11.58 -5.40
N VAL A 220 -25.76 10.47 -4.82
CA VAL A 220 -25.31 10.00 -3.51
C VAL A 220 -23.94 9.30 -3.61
N LEU A 221 -23.79 8.35 -4.54
CA LEU A 221 -22.58 7.55 -4.68
C LEU A 221 -21.33 8.39 -4.95
N PRO A 222 -21.34 9.38 -5.87
CA PRO A 222 -20.16 10.23 -6.09
C PRO A 222 -19.77 11.05 -4.86
N GLN A 223 -20.73 11.49 -4.05
CA GLN A 223 -20.47 12.21 -2.80
C GLN A 223 -19.93 11.25 -1.73
N GLY A 224 -20.60 10.12 -1.51
CA GLY A 224 -20.18 9.12 -0.54
C GLY A 224 -18.78 8.57 -0.82
N LEU A 225 -18.43 8.32 -2.09
CA LEU A 225 -17.07 7.88 -2.44
C LEU A 225 -16.00 8.90 -2.06
N ARG A 226 -16.28 10.20 -2.19
CA ARG A 226 -15.34 11.25 -1.74
C ARG A 226 -15.16 11.23 -0.24
N TYR A 227 -16.24 11.02 0.53
CA TYR A 227 -16.16 10.91 1.99
C TYR A 227 -15.44 9.64 2.46
N ALA A 228 -15.43 8.58 1.64
CA ALA A 228 -14.75 7.33 1.96
C ALA A 228 -13.21 7.40 1.79
N ILE A 229 -12.68 8.37 1.04
CA ILE A 229 -11.24 8.43 0.67
C ILE A 229 -10.30 8.41 1.89
N PRO A 230 -10.53 9.17 2.99
CA PRO A 230 -9.62 9.12 4.14
C PRO A 230 -9.50 7.73 4.77
N SER A 231 -10.65 7.03 4.91
CA SER A 231 -10.66 5.64 5.41
C SER A 231 -10.00 4.67 4.44
N TRP A 232 -10.15 4.90 3.14
CA TRP A 232 -9.54 4.10 2.09
C TRP A 232 -8.01 4.27 2.04
N THR A 233 -7.52 5.46 2.40
CA THR A 233 -6.09 5.71 2.60
C THR A 233 -5.49 4.76 3.64
N ASN A 234 -6.18 4.60 4.76
CA ASN A 234 -5.75 3.69 5.81
C ASN A 234 -5.73 2.23 5.35
N GLU A 235 -6.74 1.82 4.55
CA GLU A 235 -6.79 0.47 3.99
C GLU A 235 -5.57 0.17 3.10
N PHE A 236 -5.17 1.10 2.24
CA PHE A 236 -3.98 0.92 1.40
C PHE A 236 -2.71 0.73 2.24
N VAL A 237 -2.53 1.53 3.28
CA VAL A 237 -1.40 1.40 4.21
C VAL A 237 -1.44 0.05 4.94
N TYR A 238 -2.63 -0.42 5.35
CA TYR A 238 -2.79 -1.73 5.97
C TYR A 238 -2.44 -2.87 5.01
N LEU A 239 -2.91 -2.83 3.77
CA LEU A 239 -2.60 -3.84 2.77
C LEU A 239 -1.09 -3.99 2.53
N ILE A 240 -0.33 -2.87 2.48
CA ILE A 240 1.12 -2.93 2.36
C ILE A 240 1.75 -3.69 3.54
N LYS A 241 1.33 -3.40 4.77
CA LYS A 241 1.87 -4.07 5.96
C LYS A 241 1.44 -5.54 6.02
N TYR A 242 0.19 -5.84 5.70
CA TYR A 242 -0.34 -7.20 5.71
C TYR A 242 0.14 -8.05 4.54
N SER A 243 0.71 -7.47 3.48
CA SER A 243 1.28 -8.25 2.37
C SER A 243 2.32 -9.27 2.85
N SER A 244 3.02 -8.99 3.96
CA SER A 244 3.95 -9.92 4.61
C SER A 244 3.30 -11.25 5.01
N LEU A 245 1.99 -11.28 5.27
CA LEU A 245 1.26 -12.52 5.57
C LEU A 245 1.23 -13.49 4.38
N ALA A 246 1.37 -12.99 3.15
CA ALA A 246 1.48 -13.84 1.97
C ALA A 246 2.75 -14.70 1.97
N GLY A 247 3.79 -14.28 2.68
CA GLY A 247 5.00 -15.08 2.88
C GLY A 247 4.71 -16.43 3.54
N PHE A 248 3.72 -16.52 4.44
CA PHE A 248 3.32 -17.77 5.10
C PHE A 248 2.64 -18.78 4.18
N ILE A 249 2.19 -18.37 3.01
CA ILE A 249 1.75 -19.24 1.92
C ILE A 249 2.77 -19.28 0.77
N THR A 250 4.04 -19.00 1.08
CA THR A 250 5.19 -19.11 0.16
C THR A 250 5.20 -18.12 -1.02
N VAL A 251 4.46 -17.02 -0.95
CA VAL A 251 4.54 -15.93 -1.94
C VAL A 251 5.88 -15.21 -1.78
N PRO A 252 6.71 -15.10 -2.84
CA PRO A 252 8.06 -14.53 -2.73
C PRO A 252 8.05 -12.98 -2.74
N GLU A 253 7.20 -12.39 -1.87
CA GLU A 253 7.15 -10.95 -1.62
C GLU A 253 8.31 -10.49 -0.70
N LEU A 254 8.34 -9.23 -0.30
CA LEU A 254 9.47 -8.62 0.40
C LEU A 254 9.85 -9.36 1.69
N TYR A 255 8.88 -9.67 2.57
CA TYR A 255 9.14 -10.36 3.83
C TYR A 255 9.65 -11.78 3.59
N TYR A 256 9.02 -12.53 2.68
CA TYR A 256 9.45 -13.90 2.35
C TYR A 256 10.89 -13.94 1.83
N ARG A 257 11.27 -13.00 0.96
CA ARG A 257 12.64 -12.89 0.47
C ARG A 257 13.63 -12.59 1.59
N ALA A 258 13.26 -11.65 2.47
CA ALA A 258 14.08 -11.32 3.64
C ALA A 258 14.26 -12.53 4.58
N ASP A 259 13.19 -13.28 4.83
CA ASP A 259 13.21 -14.47 5.68
C ASP A 259 14.12 -15.55 5.09
N GLN A 260 14.03 -15.81 3.78
CA GLN A 260 14.93 -16.74 3.10
C GLN A 260 16.41 -16.32 3.24
N ILE A 261 16.74 -15.06 2.96
CA ILE A 261 18.09 -14.51 3.11
C ILE A 261 18.57 -14.65 4.56
N ALA A 262 17.71 -14.32 5.53
CA ALA A 262 18.04 -14.40 6.95
C ALA A 262 18.30 -15.85 7.39
N ALA A 263 17.49 -16.79 6.92
CA ALA A 263 17.63 -18.22 7.21
C ALA A 263 18.92 -18.83 6.60
N GLU A 264 19.30 -18.41 5.40
CA GLU A 264 20.52 -18.88 4.72
C GLU A 264 21.81 -18.29 5.32
N THR A 265 21.75 -17.04 5.78
CA THR A 265 22.95 -16.28 6.21
C THR A 265 23.06 -16.13 7.72
N PHE A 266 22.00 -16.45 8.48
CA PHE A 266 21.86 -16.22 9.93
C PHE A 266 21.97 -14.76 10.37
N ARG A 267 21.85 -13.80 9.43
CA ARG A 267 21.91 -12.35 9.69
C ARG A 267 20.54 -11.73 9.92
N TYR A 268 19.72 -12.32 10.78
CA TYR A 268 18.32 -11.94 11.02
C TYR A 268 18.15 -10.46 11.35
N THR A 269 18.90 -9.94 12.32
CA THR A 269 18.76 -8.54 12.77
C THR A 269 19.01 -7.56 11.63
N LEU A 270 20.08 -7.75 10.86
CA LEU A 270 20.45 -6.85 9.78
C LEU A 270 19.40 -6.85 8.67
N ILE A 271 19.01 -8.05 8.20
CA ILE A 271 18.06 -8.19 7.10
C ILE A 271 16.68 -7.69 7.46
N PHE A 272 16.17 -7.98 8.68
CA PHE A 272 14.87 -7.49 9.09
C PHE A 272 14.87 -5.98 9.39
N LEU A 273 16.00 -5.40 9.82
CA LEU A 273 16.14 -3.95 9.92
C LEU A 273 16.01 -3.29 8.52
N VAL A 274 16.75 -3.79 7.54
CA VAL A 274 16.68 -3.30 6.15
C VAL A 274 15.26 -3.46 5.59
N THR A 275 14.66 -4.62 5.78
CA THR A 275 13.28 -4.91 5.35
C THR A 275 12.28 -3.97 6.01
N GLY A 276 12.43 -3.70 7.31
CA GLY A 276 11.61 -2.73 8.03
C GLY A 276 11.72 -1.32 7.47
N VAL A 277 12.94 -0.88 7.12
CA VAL A 277 13.16 0.41 6.45
C VAL A 277 12.49 0.44 5.07
N MET A 278 12.56 -0.65 4.30
CA MET A 278 11.91 -0.75 3.00
C MET A 278 10.38 -0.68 3.13
N TYR A 279 9.77 -1.41 4.07
CA TYR A 279 8.33 -1.29 4.36
C TYR A 279 7.95 0.11 4.81
N LEU A 280 8.76 0.75 5.64
CA LEU A 280 8.54 2.14 6.06
C LEU A 280 8.54 3.09 4.85
N ALA A 281 9.48 2.92 3.92
CA ALA A 281 9.53 3.72 2.69
C ALA A 281 8.27 3.52 1.82
N LEU A 282 7.79 2.28 1.67
CA LEU A 282 6.55 1.95 0.96
C LEU A 282 5.33 2.62 1.63
N VAL A 283 5.20 2.47 2.94
CA VAL A 283 4.08 3.04 3.73
C VAL A 283 4.09 4.56 3.67
N LEU A 284 5.24 5.21 3.87
CA LEU A 284 5.35 6.67 3.80
C LEU A 284 5.01 7.20 2.40
N THR A 285 5.38 6.47 1.35
CA THR A 285 5.04 6.84 -0.02
C THR A 285 3.55 6.68 -0.28
N ALA A 286 2.97 5.54 0.13
CA ALA A 286 1.54 5.30 -0.01
C ALA A 286 0.72 6.37 0.73
N SER A 287 1.07 6.67 1.98
CA SER A 287 0.41 7.72 2.77
C SER A 287 0.49 9.09 2.08
N LYS A 288 1.67 9.49 1.59
CA LYS A 288 1.82 10.78 0.87
C LYS A 288 1.06 10.82 -0.44
N LEU A 289 1.01 9.69 -1.18
CA LEU A 289 0.24 9.59 -2.41
C LEU A 289 -1.25 9.78 -2.13
N MET A 290 -1.75 9.10 -1.10
CA MET A 290 -3.17 9.15 -0.73
C MET A 290 -3.59 10.52 -0.20
N VAL A 291 -2.75 11.19 0.59
CA VAL A 291 -3.01 12.60 0.99
C VAL A 291 -3.18 13.51 -0.23
N ARG A 292 -2.37 13.33 -1.29
CA ARG A 292 -2.54 14.10 -2.53
C ARG A 292 -3.84 13.75 -3.29
N VAL A 293 -4.27 12.48 -3.23
CA VAL A 293 -5.57 12.06 -3.80
C VAL A 293 -6.69 12.74 -3.02
N GLU A 294 -6.62 12.70 -1.70
CA GLU A 294 -7.58 13.31 -0.78
C GLU A 294 -7.72 14.83 -1.02
N GLU A 295 -6.59 15.56 -1.11
CA GLU A 295 -6.57 17.00 -1.41
C GLU A 295 -7.21 17.35 -2.77
N ARG A 296 -7.06 16.48 -3.79
CA ARG A 296 -7.64 16.71 -5.12
C ARG A 296 -9.15 16.43 -5.20
N VAL A 297 -9.66 15.60 -4.31
CA VAL A 297 -11.05 15.14 -4.33
C VAL A 297 -11.88 15.82 -3.24
N ALA A 298 -11.23 16.50 -2.28
CA ALA A 298 -11.89 17.24 -1.20
C ALA A 298 -12.90 18.24 -1.74
N ILE A 299 -14.07 18.28 -1.12
CA ILE A 299 -15.11 19.25 -1.46
C ILE A 299 -14.82 20.53 -0.68
N PRO A 300 -14.64 21.71 -1.35
CA PRO A 300 -14.43 22.96 -0.67
C PRO A 300 -15.59 23.27 0.30
N GLY A 301 -15.27 23.49 1.59
CA GLY A 301 -16.26 23.84 2.62
C GLY A 301 -16.89 22.66 3.37
N LEU A 302 -16.56 21.40 3.03
CA LEU A 302 -16.96 20.22 3.78
C LEU A 302 -15.69 19.43 4.20
N GLY A 303 -15.34 19.56 5.46
CA GLY A 303 -14.32 18.74 6.10
C GLY A 303 -12.98 19.44 6.29
N ALA A 304 -12.48 19.25 7.50
CA ALA A 304 -11.21 19.70 8.06
C ALA A 304 -11.16 21.19 8.46
N GLU A 305 -11.79 21.51 9.56
CA GLU A 305 -11.11 22.36 10.55
C GLU A 305 -9.81 21.64 10.91
N ARG A 306 -8.71 22.00 10.25
CA ARG A 306 -7.38 21.70 10.74
C ARG A 306 -7.23 22.52 12.01
N GLU A 307 -7.29 21.87 13.17
CA GLU A 307 -6.76 22.48 14.41
C GLU A 307 -5.32 22.93 14.08
N GLU A 308 -5.13 24.25 14.10
CA GLU A 308 -3.83 24.92 14.00
C GLU A 308 -2.97 24.68 15.26
#